data_f36cd46ecd0e819e76e75c411bb0fc07
#
_entry.id   f36cd46ecd0e819e76e75c411bb0fc07
#
_cell.length_a   1.000
_cell.length_b   1.000
_cell.length_c   1.000
_cell.angle_alpha   90.00
_cell.angle_beta   90.00
_cell.angle_gamma   90.00
#
_symmetry.space_group_name_H-M   'P 1'
#
loop_
_entity.id
_entity.type
_entity.pdbx_description
1 polymer ?
#
loop_
_entity_poly.entity_id
_entity_poly.type
_entity_poly.pdbx_seq_one_letter_code
_entity_poly.pdbx_strand_id
1 'polypeptide(L)'
;MESGKIKILLGDDHSVIRHGVIKSLAENFPDAEYSEASNAGEVMQRILETKYDIIILDISMPGRNGLEVLKAVKDSQSETPVIIFTMYPEDQFGVRAIRNGASAYLTKDISLKELVEVIKKVLKHERYLSPSLVELITNSLQHGHNISPHQILSDREFQVFLLIASGKNVSTIARDLCLSVKTISVYRSNIITKMNLKNNSEITHYAFKNDLVN
;
A
#
# COMPACT_ATOMS: atom_id res chain seq x y z
N MET A 1 34.47 9.29 4.37
CA MET A 1 33.02 9.22 4.63
C MET A 1 32.74 7.87 5.22
N GLU A 2 32.37 7.79 6.49
CA GLU A 2 31.91 6.53 7.06
C GLU A 2 30.71 6.07 6.25
N SER A 3 30.85 4.96 5.55
CA SER A 3 29.74 4.27 4.90
C SER A 3 28.82 3.78 6.01
N GLY A 4 27.84 4.59 6.40
CA GLY A 4 26.84 4.17 7.37
C GLY A 4 26.16 2.90 6.86
N LYS A 5 25.82 1.99 7.76
CA LYS A 5 25.06 0.79 7.41
C LYS A 5 23.71 1.18 6.83
N ILE A 6 23.30 0.50 5.77
CA ILE A 6 21.97 0.70 5.17
C ILE A 6 20.90 0.33 6.20
N LYS A 7 19.94 1.21 6.46
CA LYS A 7 18.83 0.99 7.39
C LYS A 7 17.54 0.72 6.61
N ILE A 8 16.97 -0.45 6.82
CA ILE A 8 15.77 -0.93 6.14
C ILE A 8 14.65 -1.13 7.16
N LEU A 9 13.49 -0.48 6.93
CA LEU A 9 12.29 -0.72 7.72
C LEU A 9 11.30 -1.56 6.89
N LEU A 10 10.79 -2.63 7.50
CA LEU A 10 9.75 -3.48 6.92
C LEU A 10 8.48 -3.42 7.79
N GLY A 11 7.42 -2.84 7.24
CA GLY A 11 6.08 -2.76 7.84
C GLY A 11 5.12 -3.73 7.16
N ASP A 12 4.74 -4.80 7.86
CA ASP A 12 3.82 -5.86 7.41
C ASP A 12 3.24 -6.56 8.63
N ASP A 13 1.97 -6.87 8.68
CA ASP A 13 1.36 -7.57 9.82
C ASP A 13 1.59 -9.10 9.78
N HIS A 14 1.99 -9.66 8.63
CA HIS A 14 2.26 -11.07 8.44
C HIS A 14 3.70 -11.43 8.87
N SER A 15 3.87 -11.98 10.08
CA SER A 15 5.19 -12.33 10.63
C SER A 15 6.03 -13.27 9.73
N VAL A 16 5.39 -14.25 9.09
CA VAL A 16 6.07 -15.20 8.20
C VAL A 16 6.66 -14.50 6.98
N ILE A 17 5.92 -13.55 6.40
CA ILE A 17 6.39 -12.75 5.26
C ILE A 17 7.55 -11.88 5.71
N ARG A 18 7.42 -11.15 6.83
CA ARG A 18 8.50 -10.31 7.37
C ARG A 18 9.80 -11.10 7.57
N HIS A 19 9.73 -12.24 8.26
CA HIS A 19 10.91 -13.08 8.48
C HIS A 19 11.52 -13.60 7.16
N GLY A 20 10.69 -14.02 6.20
CA GLY A 20 11.15 -14.48 4.89
C GLY A 20 11.85 -13.39 4.09
N VAL A 21 11.27 -12.19 4.06
CA VAL A 21 11.85 -11.01 3.39
C VAL A 21 13.17 -10.62 4.05
N ILE A 22 13.21 -10.45 5.37
CA ILE A 22 14.43 -10.05 6.09
C ILE A 22 15.56 -11.09 5.89
N LYS A 23 15.25 -12.39 5.96
CA LYS A 23 16.24 -13.43 5.70
C LYS A 23 16.83 -13.29 4.30
N SER A 24 16.00 -13.13 3.28
CA SER A 24 16.46 -12.95 1.90
C SER A 24 17.27 -11.66 1.73
N LEU A 25 16.86 -10.57 2.39
CA LEU A 25 17.60 -9.31 2.35
C LEU A 25 18.96 -9.42 3.06
N ALA A 26 19.04 -10.11 4.19
CA ALA A 26 20.30 -10.31 4.92
C ALA A 26 21.35 -11.09 4.13
N GLU A 27 20.93 -11.98 3.24
CA GLU A 27 21.84 -12.69 2.32
C GLU A 27 22.44 -11.73 1.26
N ASN A 28 21.73 -10.66 0.89
CA ASN A 28 22.12 -9.71 -0.17
C ASN A 28 22.68 -8.39 0.37
N PHE A 29 22.34 -8.03 1.60
CA PHE A 29 22.78 -6.82 2.30
C PHE A 29 23.24 -7.19 3.73
N PRO A 30 24.35 -7.95 3.88
CA PRO A 30 24.76 -8.52 5.17
C PRO A 30 25.10 -7.47 6.23
N ASP A 31 25.50 -6.26 5.80
CA ASP A 31 25.85 -5.16 6.69
C ASP A 31 24.67 -4.21 7.00
N ALA A 32 23.46 -4.49 6.48
CA ALA A 32 22.30 -3.64 6.69
C ALA A 32 21.69 -3.84 8.10
N GLU A 33 21.08 -2.78 8.62
CA GLU A 33 20.28 -2.81 9.86
C GLU A 33 18.81 -2.97 9.48
N TYR A 34 18.14 -3.95 10.07
CA TYR A 34 16.74 -4.27 9.80
C TYR A 34 15.86 -3.87 10.98
N SER A 35 14.81 -3.14 10.70
CA SER A 35 13.75 -2.84 11.66
C SER A 35 12.42 -3.41 11.16
N GLU A 36 11.67 -4.00 12.07
CA GLU A 36 10.34 -4.56 11.78
C GLU A 36 9.24 -3.73 12.43
N ALA A 37 8.09 -3.68 11.77
CA ALA A 37 6.87 -3.12 12.33
C ALA A 37 5.70 -4.01 11.90
N SER A 38 4.82 -4.34 12.84
CA SER A 38 3.66 -5.22 12.63
C SER A 38 2.36 -4.44 12.39
N ASN A 39 2.38 -3.13 12.51
CA ASN A 39 1.24 -2.24 12.33
C ASN A 39 1.70 -0.82 11.99
N ALA A 40 0.75 -0.02 11.52
CA ALA A 40 1.02 1.35 11.12
C ALA A 40 1.54 2.25 12.27
N GLY A 41 1.11 2.00 13.50
CA GLY A 41 1.56 2.77 14.69
C GLY A 41 3.05 2.55 14.95
N GLU A 42 3.53 1.31 14.87
CA GLU A 42 4.94 0.97 15.01
C GLU A 42 5.78 1.57 13.87
N VAL A 43 5.29 1.55 12.62
CA VAL A 43 5.98 2.22 11.51
C VAL A 43 6.14 3.70 11.82
N MET A 44 5.05 4.37 12.22
CA MET A 44 5.06 5.81 12.54
C MET A 44 6.02 6.14 13.69
N GLN A 45 6.05 5.32 14.74
CA GLN A 45 7.00 5.50 15.83
C GLN A 45 8.44 5.40 15.33
N ARG A 46 8.78 4.36 14.56
CA ARG A 46 10.16 4.12 14.09
C ARG A 46 10.66 5.22 13.17
N ILE A 47 9.83 5.76 12.29
CA ILE A 47 10.24 6.88 11.40
C ILE A 47 10.47 8.20 12.15
N LEU A 48 9.89 8.38 13.33
CA LEU A 48 10.18 9.52 14.20
C LEU A 48 11.53 9.39 14.93
N GLU A 49 11.93 8.16 15.23
CA GLU A 49 13.16 7.84 15.98
C GLU A 49 14.37 7.70 15.06
N THR A 50 14.18 7.24 13.83
CA THR A 50 15.26 6.85 12.93
C THR A 50 14.96 7.24 11.48
N LYS A 51 15.98 7.77 10.79
CA LYS A 51 15.95 7.93 9.34
C LYS A 51 16.37 6.61 8.68
N TYR A 52 15.53 6.12 7.78
CA TYR A 52 15.77 4.91 7.00
C TYR A 52 16.22 5.24 5.59
N ASP A 53 17.06 4.37 5.02
CA ASP A 53 17.48 4.48 3.63
C ASP A 53 16.42 3.91 2.68
N ILE A 54 15.58 3.00 3.17
CA ILE A 54 14.43 2.46 2.45
C ILE A 54 13.37 1.94 3.42
N ILE A 55 12.11 2.10 3.05
CA ILE A 55 10.97 1.59 3.79
C ILE A 55 10.14 0.69 2.86
N ILE A 56 9.80 -0.50 3.31
CA ILE A 56 8.93 -1.46 2.62
C ILE A 56 7.63 -1.55 3.42
N LEU A 57 6.48 -1.27 2.79
CA LEU A 57 5.18 -1.19 3.47
C LEU A 57 4.14 -2.09 2.81
N ASP A 58 3.42 -2.85 3.61
CA ASP A 58 2.14 -3.42 3.19
C ASP A 58 1.02 -2.38 3.30
N ILE A 59 0.03 -2.50 2.41
CA ILE A 59 -1.21 -1.71 2.48
C ILE A 59 -2.10 -2.20 3.63
N SER A 60 -2.19 -3.52 3.83
CA SER A 60 -3.10 -4.15 4.78
C SER A 60 -2.47 -4.31 6.16
N MET A 61 -2.22 -3.20 6.84
CA MET A 61 -1.75 -3.25 8.23
C MET A 61 -2.85 -2.82 9.21
N PRO A 62 -2.84 -3.34 10.46
CA PRO A 62 -3.69 -2.84 11.54
C PRO A 62 -3.51 -1.34 11.78
N GLY A 63 -4.62 -0.63 12.03
CA GLY A 63 -4.61 0.81 12.24
C GLY A 63 -4.81 1.60 10.95
N ARG A 64 -3.83 2.40 10.57
CA ARG A 64 -3.87 3.18 9.32
C ARG A 64 -3.58 2.30 8.12
N ASN A 65 -4.16 2.65 6.96
CA ASN A 65 -3.80 2.05 5.68
C ASN A 65 -2.35 2.38 5.31
N GLY A 66 -1.63 1.43 4.70
CA GLY A 66 -0.22 1.63 4.30
C GLY A 66 0.00 2.81 3.36
N LEU A 67 -0.99 3.21 2.54
CA LEU A 67 -0.90 4.42 1.72
C LEU A 67 -1.02 5.71 2.55
N GLU A 68 -1.77 5.69 3.65
CA GLU A 68 -1.79 6.81 4.60
C GLU A 68 -0.46 6.93 5.35
N VAL A 69 0.16 5.79 5.65
CA VAL A 69 1.52 5.74 6.23
C VAL A 69 2.54 6.25 5.22
N LEU A 70 2.47 5.84 3.95
CA LEU A 70 3.32 6.34 2.87
C LEU A 70 3.27 7.87 2.78
N LYS A 71 2.07 8.47 2.80
CA LYS A 71 1.92 9.94 2.81
C LYS A 71 2.62 10.56 4.00
N ALA A 72 2.39 10.03 5.20
CA ALA A 72 3.02 10.55 6.41
C ALA A 72 4.56 10.42 6.38
N VAL A 73 5.10 9.34 5.81
CA VAL A 73 6.54 9.20 5.56
C VAL A 73 7.03 10.29 4.62
N LYS A 74 6.33 10.52 3.51
CA LYS A 74 6.73 11.56 2.53
C LYS A 74 6.63 12.97 3.07
N ASP A 75 5.68 13.23 3.97
CA ASP A 75 5.55 14.54 4.65
C ASP A 75 6.69 14.79 5.65
N SER A 76 7.20 13.74 6.33
CA SER A 76 8.24 13.85 7.36
C SER A 76 9.66 13.59 6.84
N GLN A 77 9.81 12.67 5.90
CA GLN A 77 11.07 12.21 5.32
C GLN A 77 10.92 12.09 3.79
N SER A 78 10.75 13.21 3.08
CA SER A 78 10.41 13.27 1.64
C SER A 78 11.36 12.45 0.76
N GLU A 79 12.64 12.43 1.09
CA GLU A 79 13.69 11.75 0.31
C GLU A 79 13.77 10.24 0.55
N THR A 80 13.21 9.74 1.67
CA THR A 80 13.28 8.30 1.96
C THR A 80 12.44 7.53 0.94
N PRO A 81 13.03 6.63 0.15
CA PRO A 81 12.30 5.81 -0.79
C PRO A 81 11.39 4.82 -0.06
N VAL A 82 10.18 4.65 -0.60
CA VAL A 82 9.18 3.74 -0.06
C VAL A 82 8.74 2.77 -1.16
N ILE A 83 8.83 1.47 -0.88
CA ILE A 83 8.27 0.40 -1.70
C ILE A 83 6.96 -0.05 -1.07
N ILE A 84 5.89 -0.09 -1.84
CA ILE A 84 4.67 -0.80 -1.46
C ILE A 84 4.85 -2.27 -1.85
N PHE A 85 4.66 -3.18 -0.87
CA PHE A 85 4.76 -4.63 -1.06
C PHE A 85 3.54 -5.31 -0.44
N THR A 86 2.57 -5.71 -1.26
CA THR A 86 1.21 -6.04 -0.82
C THR A 86 0.58 -7.17 -1.60
N MET A 87 -0.51 -7.76 -1.06
CA MET A 87 -1.34 -8.74 -1.79
C MET A 87 -2.31 -8.09 -2.78
N TYR A 88 -2.54 -6.77 -2.71
CA TYR A 88 -3.42 -6.10 -3.66
C TYR A 88 -2.76 -5.97 -5.04
N PRO A 89 -3.47 -6.30 -6.13
CA PRO A 89 -2.95 -6.15 -7.48
C PRO A 89 -2.76 -4.67 -7.89
N GLU A 90 -1.92 -4.44 -8.90
CA GLU A 90 -1.51 -3.10 -9.32
C GLU A 90 -2.65 -2.22 -9.83
N ASP A 91 -3.66 -2.80 -10.45
CA ASP A 91 -4.84 -2.11 -10.99
C ASP A 91 -5.70 -1.47 -9.88
N GLN A 92 -5.67 -2.03 -8.68
CA GLN A 92 -6.42 -1.49 -7.54
C GLN A 92 -5.71 -0.31 -6.87
N PHE A 93 -4.44 -0.46 -6.51
CA PHE A 93 -3.74 0.53 -5.70
C PHE A 93 -2.46 1.10 -6.32
N GLY A 94 -1.95 0.52 -7.41
CA GLY A 94 -0.67 0.91 -7.99
C GLY A 94 -0.59 2.38 -8.36
N VAL A 95 -1.56 2.89 -9.12
CA VAL A 95 -1.61 4.31 -9.51
C VAL A 95 -1.72 5.24 -8.30
N ARG A 96 -2.51 4.86 -7.28
CA ARG A 96 -2.62 5.62 -6.02
C ARG A 96 -1.31 5.65 -5.25
N ALA A 97 -0.62 4.51 -5.15
CA ALA A 97 0.67 4.41 -4.47
C ALA A 97 1.72 5.32 -5.12
N ILE A 98 1.85 5.28 -6.45
CA ILE A 98 2.81 6.12 -7.17
C ILE A 98 2.47 7.61 -7.05
N ARG A 99 1.19 7.99 -7.13
CA ARG A 99 0.74 9.38 -6.89
C ARG A 99 1.03 9.86 -5.48
N ASN A 100 1.00 8.98 -4.48
CA ASN A 100 1.34 9.27 -3.09
C ASN A 100 2.86 9.26 -2.83
N GLY A 101 3.68 9.04 -3.86
CA GLY A 101 5.13 9.13 -3.78
C GLY A 101 5.87 7.81 -3.55
N ALA A 102 5.24 6.65 -3.76
CA ALA A 102 5.96 5.37 -3.75
C ALA A 102 7.04 5.33 -4.84
N SER A 103 8.18 4.74 -4.52
CA SER A 103 9.28 4.50 -5.46
C SER A 103 9.08 3.23 -6.28
N ALA A 104 8.32 2.27 -5.75
CA ALA A 104 7.89 1.06 -6.42
C ALA A 104 6.58 0.55 -5.83
N TYR A 105 5.84 -0.23 -6.62
CA TYR A 105 4.71 -1.04 -6.19
C TYR A 105 4.97 -2.48 -6.61
N LEU A 106 4.88 -3.40 -5.67
CA LEU A 106 5.13 -4.82 -5.89
C LEU A 106 4.05 -5.65 -5.21
N THR A 107 3.61 -6.68 -5.88
CA THR A 107 2.70 -7.68 -5.31
C THR A 107 3.50 -8.78 -4.59
N LYS A 108 2.93 -9.37 -3.52
CA LYS A 108 3.63 -10.39 -2.70
C LYS A 108 3.76 -11.76 -3.40
N ASP A 109 3.29 -11.90 -4.63
CA ASP A 109 3.45 -13.07 -5.49
C ASP A 109 4.76 -13.08 -6.30
N ILE A 110 5.49 -11.95 -6.33
CA ILE A 110 6.82 -11.92 -6.96
C ILE A 110 7.85 -12.73 -6.17
N SER A 111 8.92 -13.12 -6.85
CA SER A 111 10.03 -13.79 -6.20
C SER A 111 10.82 -12.85 -5.28
N LEU A 112 11.37 -13.38 -4.16
CA LEU A 112 12.23 -12.58 -3.28
C LEU A 112 13.50 -12.07 -4.00
N LYS A 113 13.96 -12.74 -5.05
CA LYS A 113 15.06 -12.26 -5.90
C LYS A 113 14.69 -10.97 -6.63
N GLU A 114 13.48 -10.92 -7.17
CA GLU A 114 12.98 -9.73 -7.85
C GLU A 114 12.82 -8.56 -6.88
N LEU A 115 12.27 -8.82 -5.68
CA LEU A 115 12.20 -7.80 -4.62
C LEU A 115 13.58 -7.23 -4.29
N VAL A 116 14.62 -8.08 -4.15
CA VAL A 116 15.99 -7.65 -3.90
C VAL A 116 16.52 -6.76 -5.05
N GLU A 117 16.29 -7.14 -6.30
CA GLU A 117 16.73 -6.34 -7.45
C GLU A 117 16.03 -4.98 -7.52
N VAL A 118 14.75 -4.93 -7.18
CA VAL A 118 14.02 -3.66 -7.08
C VAL A 118 14.58 -2.80 -5.94
N ILE A 119 14.86 -3.37 -4.77
CA ILE A 119 15.46 -2.65 -3.64
C ILE A 119 16.82 -2.06 -4.05
N LYS A 120 17.68 -2.82 -4.76
CA LYS A 120 18.96 -2.32 -5.26
C LYS A 120 18.81 -1.10 -6.18
N LYS A 121 17.80 -1.08 -7.05
CA LYS A 121 17.49 0.07 -7.92
C LYS A 121 17.00 1.26 -7.09
N VAL A 122 16.06 1.02 -6.19
CA VAL A 122 15.43 2.06 -5.37
C VAL A 122 16.43 2.72 -4.42
N LEU A 123 17.40 1.98 -3.88
CA LEU A 123 18.51 2.52 -3.09
C LEU A 123 19.45 3.44 -3.89
N LYS A 124 19.45 3.32 -5.23
CA LYS A 124 20.15 4.26 -6.13
C LYS A 124 19.28 5.46 -6.53
N HIS A 125 18.15 5.67 -5.86
CA HIS A 125 17.14 6.68 -6.17
C HIS A 125 16.46 6.49 -7.54
N GLU A 126 16.53 5.29 -8.13
CA GLU A 126 15.78 4.93 -9.32
C GLU A 126 14.34 4.52 -8.93
N ARG A 127 13.36 4.87 -9.75
CA ARG A 127 11.99 4.35 -9.59
C ARG A 127 11.86 3.04 -10.35
N TYR A 128 11.10 2.11 -9.78
CA TYR A 128 10.72 0.90 -10.46
C TYR A 128 9.20 0.89 -10.71
N LEU A 129 8.83 0.81 -11.97
CA LEU A 129 7.45 0.65 -12.42
C LEU A 129 7.40 -0.58 -13.33
N SER A 130 6.47 -1.49 -13.05
CA SER A 130 6.20 -2.60 -13.96
C SER A 130 5.61 -2.09 -15.28
N PRO A 131 5.74 -2.81 -16.40
CA PRO A 131 5.10 -2.42 -17.66
C PRO A 131 3.59 -2.22 -17.54
N SER A 132 2.90 -3.09 -16.79
CA SER A 132 1.46 -2.97 -16.50
C SER A 132 1.11 -1.69 -15.74
N LEU A 133 1.91 -1.35 -14.72
CA LEU A 133 1.68 -0.12 -13.95
C LEU A 133 1.95 1.14 -14.78
N VAL A 134 2.92 1.13 -15.68
CA VAL A 134 3.16 2.23 -16.63
C VAL A 134 1.95 2.42 -17.54
N GLU A 135 1.36 1.35 -18.05
CA GLU A 135 0.14 1.41 -18.86
C GLU A 135 -1.04 1.98 -18.06
N LEU A 136 -1.27 1.51 -16.84
CA LEU A 136 -2.32 2.01 -15.95
C LEU A 136 -2.16 3.52 -15.67
N ILE A 137 -0.95 3.99 -15.42
CA ILE A 137 -0.66 5.41 -15.20
C ILE A 137 -0.96 6.20 -16.48
N THR A 138 -0.48 5.73 -17.64
CA THR A 138 -0.68 6.39 -18.93
C THR A 138 -2.17 6.53 -19.26
N ASN A 139 -2.93 5.44 -19.09
CA ASN A 139 -4.38 5.44 -19.27
C ASN A 139 -5.07 6.43 -18.33
N SER A 140 -4.62 6.51 -17.07
CA SER A 140 -5.17 7.44 -16.08
C SER A 140 -4.94 8.92 -16.45
N LEU A 141 -3.86 9.22 -17.15
CA LEU A 141 -3.55 10.59 -17.64
C LEU A 141 -4.37 10.95 -18.87
N GLN A 142 -4.59 10.00 -19.78
CA GLN A 142 -5.37 10.22 -21.01
C GLN A 142 -6.86 10.45 -20.72
N HIS A 143 -7.42 9.80 -19.70
CA HIS A 143 -8.83 9.93 -19.30
C HIS A 143 -9.06 11.04 -18.26
N GLY A 144 -8.11 11.94 -18.08
CA GLY A 144 -8.04 12.97 -17.02
C GLY A 144 -9.18 13.98 -16.92
N HIS A 145 -10.19 13.95 -17.81
CA HIS A 145 -11.38 14.79 -17.71
C HIS A 145 -12.61 14.10 -17.09
N ASN A 146 -12.60 12.78 -16.94
CA ASN A 146 -13.67 12.04 -16.27
C ASN A 146 -13.12 11.32 -15.03
N ILE A 147 -13.10 12.02 -13.90
CA ILE A 147 -12.75 11.40 -12.60
C ILE A 147 -13.81 10.33 -12.30
N SER A 148 -13.41 9.07 -12.32
CA SER A 148 -14.30 7.96 -11.95
C SER A 148 -14.74 8.11 -10.49
N PRO A 149 -16.01 7.84 -10.15
CA PRO A 149 -16.54 8.00 -8.80
C PRO A 149 -15.67 7.33 -7.69
N HIS A 150 -15.06 6.18 -7.96
CA HIS A 150 -14.18 5.51 -7.00
C HIS A 150 -12.85 6.26 -6.75
N GLN A 151 -12.44 7.17 -7.64
CA GLN A 151 -11.19 7.94 -7.48
C GLN A 151 -11.31 9.05 -6.43
N ILE A 152 -12.54 9.50 -6.10
CA ILE A 152 -12.79 10.50 -5.04
C ILE A 152 -12.76 9.89 -3.63
N LEU A 153 -12.75 8.58 -3.52
CA LEU A 153 -12.63 7.88 -2.25
C LEU A 153 -11.21 8.06 -1.68
N SER A 154 -11.12 8.29 -0.37
CA SER A 154 -9.83 8.18 0.33
C SER A 154 -9.26 6.77 0.19
N ASP A 155 -7.96 6.59 0.44
CA ASP A 155 -7.32 5.28 0.32
C ASP A 155 -7.97 4.24 1.23
N ARG A 156 -8.40 4.64 2.44
CA ARG A 156 -9.13 3.76 3.37
C ARG A 156 -10.55 3.47 2.93
N GLU A 157 -11.29 4.47 2.46
CA GLU A 157 -12.62 4.26 1.88
C GLU A 157 -12.56 3.33 0.66
N PHE A 158 -11.55 3.49 -0.20
CA PHE A 158 -11.39 2.63 -1.36
C PHE A 158 -11.05 1.19 -0.95
N GLN A 159 -10.22 0.98 0.07
CA GLN A 159 -9.97 -0.35 0.63
C GLN A 159 -11.26 -1.00 1.15
N VAL A 160 -12.06 -0.26 1.92
CA VAL A 160 -13.34 -0.77 2.44
C VAL A 160 -14.33 -1.02 1.29
N PHE A 161 -14.35 -0.16 0.26
CA PHE A 161 -15.15 -0.33 -0.94
C PHE A 161 -14.86 -1.67 -1.64
N LEU A 162 -13.57 -1.99 -1.87
CA LEU A 162 -13.17 -3.26 -2.51
C LEU A 162 -13.59 -4.47 -1.67
N LEU A 163 -13.43 -4.40 -0.34
CA LEU A 163 -13.82 -5.50 0.56
C LEU A 163 -15.36 -5.71 0.58
N ILE A 164 -16.15 -4.63 0.54
CA ILE A 164 -17.61 -4.74 0.40
C ILE A 164 -17.97 -5.31 -0.98
N ALA A 165 -17.33 -4.83 -2.03
CA ALA A 165 -17.56 -5.29 -3.39
C ALA A 165 -17.25 -6.78 -3.56
N SER A 166 -16.23 -7.29 -2.86
CA SER A 166 -15.88 -8.73 -2.79
C SER A 166 -16.84 -9.56 -1.90
N GLY A 167 -17.97 -8.98 -1.46
CA GLY A 167 -19.00 -9.69 -0.68
C GLY A 167 -18.74 -9.82 0.82
N LYS A 168 -17.69 -9.20 1.36
CA LYS A 168 -17.43 -9.23 2.81
C LYS A 168 -18.46 -8.37 3.56
N ASN A 169 -18.96 -8.89 4.67
CA ASN A 169 -19.83 -8.12 5.55
C ASN A 169 -19.04 -7.18 6.46
N VAL A 170 -19.71 -6.16 7.00
CA VAL A 170 -19.09 -5.10 7.82
C VAL A 170 -18.33 -5.66 9.03
N SER A 171 -18.85 -6.70 9.68
CA SER A 171 -18.18 -7.31 10.85
C SER A 171 -16.89 -8.03 10.47
N THR A 172 -16.87 -8.72 9.34
CA THR A 172 -15.66 -9.36 8.80
C THR A 172 -14.62 -8.32 8.44
N ILE A 173 -15.03 -7.25 7.73
CA ILE A 173 -14.13 -6.15 7.37
C ILE A 173 -13.54 -5.48 8.62
N ALA A 174 -14.37 -5.27 9.64
CA ALA A 174 -13.92 -4.67 10.90
C ALA A 174 -12.82 -5.51 11.57
N ARG A 175 -12.99 -6.83 11.60
CA ARG A 175 -12.00 -7.78 12.14
C ARG A 175 -10.73 -7.79 11.28
N ASP A 176 -10.86 -7.91 9.96
CA ASP A 176 -9.73 -8.01 9.02
C ASP A 176 -8.87 -6.74 9.04
N LEU A 177 -9.48 -5.58 9.25
CA LEU A 177 -8.80 -4.28 9.31
C LEU A 177 -8.46 -3.81 10.73
N CYS A 178 -8.75 -4.63 11.76
CA CYS A 178 -8.60 -4.28 13.19
C CYS A 178 -9.27 -2.95 13.56
N LEU A 179 -10.51 -2.74 13.07
CA LEU A 179 -11.33 -1.56 13.32
C LEU A 179 -12.67 -1.94 14.00
N SER A 180 -13.36 -0.94 14.55
CA SER A 180 -14.71 -1.16 15.05
C SER A 180 -15.71 -1.30 13.90
N VAL A 181 -16.79 -2.10 14.14
CA VAL A 181 -17.94 -2.20 13.23
C VAL A 181 -18.54 -0.82 12.93
N LYS A 182 -18.56 0.06 13.94
CA LYS A 182 -19.02 1.44 13.80
C LYS A 182 -18.16 2.23 12.81
N THR A 183 -16.84 2.08 12.89
CA THR A 183 -15.90 2.74 11.97
C THR A 183 -16.12 2.28 10.52
N ILE A 184 -16.26 0.98 10.29
CA ILE A 184 -16.55 0.44 8.95
C ILE A 184 -17.91 0.91 8.44
N SER A 185 -18.92 1.00 9.31
CA SER A 185 -20.24 1.53 8.95
C SER A 185 -20.16 3.00 8.51
N VAL A 186 -19.31 3.81 9.15
CA VAL A 186 -19.06 5.20 8.72
C VAL A 186 -18.39 5.23 7.34
N TYR A 187 -17.34 4.43 7.10
CA TYR A 187 -16.71 4.37 5.78
C TYR A 187 -17.70 3.91 4.71
N ARG A 188 -18.52 2.89 4.99
CA ARG A 188 -19.57 2.46 4.07
C ARG A 188 -20.56 3.59 3.74
N SER A 189 -21.00 4.34 4.74
CA SER A 189 -21.90 5.50 4.54
C SER A 189 -21.25 6.57 3.66
N ASN A 190 -19.99 6.90 3.93
CA ASN A 190 -19.22 7.86 3.13
C ASN A 190 -19.06 7.39 1.68
N ILE A 191 -18.75 6.12 1.45
CA ILE A 191 -18.64 5.53 0.11
C ILE A 191 -19.96 5.71 -0.66
N ILE A 192 -21.08 5.29 -0.04
CA ILE A 192 -22.41 5.40 -0.62
C ILE A 192 -22.71 6.87 -1.01
N THR A 193 -22.44 7.81 -0.10
CA THR A 193 -22.68 9.23 -0.33
C THR A 193 -21.78 9.80 -1.42
N LYS A 194 -20.46 9.56 -1.34
CA LYS A 194 -19.49 10.10 -2.30
C LYS A 194 -19.68 9.58 -3.71
N MET A 195 -20.04 8.31 -3.85
CA MET A 195 -20.24 7.66 -5.14
C MET A 195 -21.69 7.78 -5.64
N ASN A 196 -22.59 8.39 -4.86
CA ASN A 196 -24.02 8.50 -5.16
C ASN A 196 -24.68 7.13 -5.41
N LEU A 197 -24.36 6.15 -4.57
CA LEU A 197 -24.91 4.80 -4.59
C LEU A 197 -26.00 4.66 -3.49
N LYS A 198 -26.83 3.62 -3.58
CA LYS A 198 -27.93 3.40 -2.63
C LYS A 198 -27.66 2.30 -1.61
N ASN A 199 -26.92 1.27 -1.97
CA ASN A 199 -26.72 0.07 -1.16
C ASN A 199 -25.48 -0.72 -1.59
N ASN A 200 -25.17 -1.80 -0.87
CA ASN A 200 -24.01 -2.66 -1.16
C ASN A 200 -24.09 -3.34 -2.53
N SER A 201 -25.29 -3.71 -2.98
CA SER A 201 -25.45 -4.34 -4.31
C SER A 201 -25.02 -3.39 -5.42
N GLU A 202 -25.28 -2.09 -5.28
CA GLU A 202 -24.79 -1.09 -6.23
C GLU A 202 -23.29 -0.89 -6.14
N ILE A 203 -22.69 -1.01 -4.93
CA ILE A 203 -21.22 -1.01 -4.76
C ILE A 203 -20.61 -2.19 -5.54
N THR A 204 -21.14 -3.41 -5.33
CA THR A 204 -20.65 -4.60 -6.02
C THR A 204 -20.83 -4.50 -7.53
N HIS A 205 -22.01 -4.06 -7.99
CA HIS A 205 -22.30 -3.89 -9.42
C HIS A 205 -21.35 -2.85 -10.06
N TYR A 206 -21.12 -1.72 -9.38
CA TYR A 206 -20.21 -0.69 -9.85
C TYR A 206 -18.76 -1.23 -9.95
N ALA A 207 -18.29 -1.94 -8.92
CA ALA A 207 -16.94 -2.48 -8.87
C ALA A 207 -16.72 -3.50 -9.98
N PHE A 208 -17.68 -4.41 -10.21
CA PHE A 208 -17.63 -5.40 -11.28
C PHE A 208 -17.63 -4.73 -12.67
N LYS A 209 -18.51 -3.74 -12.89
CA LYS A 209 -18.59 -3.03 -14.17
C LYS A 209 -17.32 -2.26 -14.54
N ASN A 210 -16.50 -1.90 -13.55
CA ASN A 210 -15.25 -1.16 -13.73
C ASN A 210 -14.01 -2.02 -13.51
N ASP A 211 -14.13 -3.36 -13.55
CA ASP A 211 -13.05 -4.34 -13.40
C ASP A 211 -12.20 -4.14 -12.14
N LEU A 212 -12.82 -3.62 -11.05
CA LEU A 212 -12.16 -3.40 -9.77
C LEU A 212 -12.18 -4.65 -8.86
N VAL A 213 -13.06 -5.60 -9.13
CA VAL A 213 -13.17 -6.92 -8.49
C VAL A 213 -13.60 -7.96 -9.52
N ASN A 214 -13.15 -9.22 -9.31
CA ASN A 214 -13.49 -10.39 -10.15
C ASN A 214 -14.68 -11.16 -9.57
#